data_205e4fc29bd1c2f23b7b4f41e1f2585d
#
_entry.id   205e4fc29bd1c2f23b7b4f41e1f2585d
#
_cell.length_a   1.000
_cell.length_b   1.000
_cell.length_c   1.000
_cell.angle_alpha   90.00
_cell.angle_beta   90.00
_cell.angle_gamma   90.00
#
_symmetry.space_group_name_H-M   'P 1'
#
loop_
_entity.id
_entity.type
_entity.pdbx_description
1 polymer ?
#
loop_
_entity_poly.entity_id
_entity_poly.type
_entity_poly.pdbx_seq_one_letter_code
_entity_poly.pdbx_strand_id
1 'polypeptide(L)'
;MSKKKLLFLPKYPRKGASSRLRTFQYLPLWEKMGYSVTVNSFFTEKYLNTIYDHQSPGYWHVLTCYFRRFSLLFSVQKYDLIIIEKEIFPYLPAFAEWFLSKVNQYWVDYDDAVFHNYDQKDNFMVSLLMPKKIDHVMKMANRVIVGNDYLKKRAEVAGAKKIEVFPTVIDPKKYKVKEDQSPFKTITIGWIGSPSTLKYLDPIVPILDWIHEHYPIKFLLVNGKSKMKFKGRIESIPWTEDGEVDAILKMDIGIMPLPDNPWERGKCAYKLIQYMACGLPVVASPIGMNKDVVIHGENGFLANSKEEWISALGELITDPQLRKEFGCKGREKVLNEFTMEGNFYRYKKLVELELGD
;
A
#
# COMPACT_ATOMS: atom_id res chain seq x y z
N MET A 1 -2.88 13.52 34.53
CA MET A 1 -1.68 13.26 33.74
C MET A 1 -1.74 14.08 32.45
N SER A 2 -0.63 14.66 32.00
CA SER A 2 -0.58 15.35 30.69
C SER A 2 -0.73 14.32 29.57
N LYS A 3 -1.51 14.67 28.53
CA LYS A 3 -1.68 13.77 27.37
C LYS A 3 -0.33 13.51 26.70
N LYS A 4 -0.01 12.25 26.45
CA LYS A 4 1.16 11.86 25.64
C LYS A 4 1.03 12.41 24.21
N LYS A 5 2.13 12.92 23.66
CA LYS A 5 2.17 13.64 22.38
C LYS A 5 2.85 12.79 21.31
N LEU A 6 2.12 12.42 20.27
CA LEU A 6 2.62 11.68 19.13
C LEU A 6 2.82 12.63 17.93
N LEU A 7 3.96 12.51 17.26
CA LEU A 7 4.22 13.21 16.01
C LEU A 7 4.30 12.20 14.87
N PHE A 8 3.39 12.33 13.90
CA PHE A 8 3.43 11.55 12.67
C PHE A 8 4.03 12.37 11.53
N LEU A 9 5.00 11.77 10.85
CA LEU A 9 5.73 12.37 9.73
C LEU A 9 5.49 11.58 8.43
N PRO A 10 4.25 11.56 7.89
CA PRO A 10 3.96 10.89 6.64
C PRO A 10 4.67 11.58 5.46
N LYS A 11 4.90 10.80 4.40
CA LYS A 11 5.49 11.31 3.16
C LYS A 11 4.52 12.18 2.38
N TYR A 12 3.25 11.79 2.33
CA TYR A 12 2.19 12.47 1.58
C TYR A 12 1.05 12.92 2.48
N PRO A 13 0.21 13.86 2.05
CA PRO A 13 -1.07 14.16 2.68
C PRO A 13 -2.04 12.96 2.53
N ARG A 14 -3.22 13.04 3.15
CA ARG A 14 -4.23 11.97 3.17
C ARG A 14 -4.58 11.39 1.79
N LYS A 15 -4.54 12.20 0.75
CA LYS A 15 -4.78 11.76 -0.64
C LYS A 15 -3.76 10.73 -1.14
N GLY A 16 -2.56 10.68 -0.56
CA GLY A 16 -1.55 9.66 -0.86
C GLY A 16 -1.90 8.32 -0.21
N ALA A 17 -2.04 7.25 -1.01
CA ALA A 17 -2.53 5.94 -0.57
C ALA A 17 -1.72 5.36 0.61
N SER A 18 -0.39 5.35 0.50
CA SER A 18 0.51 4.86 1.56
C SER A 18 0.26 5.61 2.87
N SER A 19 0.38 6.93 2.86
CA SER A 19 0.19 7.76 4.07
C SER A 19 -1.23 7.66 4.63
N ARG A 20 -2.26 7.59 3.76
CA ARG A 20 -3.65 7.38 4.19
C ARG A 20 -3.79 6.10 5.01
N LEU A 21 -3.21 5.00 4.54
CA LEU A 21 -3.36 3.67 5.12
C LEU A 21 -2.39 3.40 6.28
N ARG A 22 -1.21 4.02 6.29
CA ARG A 22 -0.21 3.81 7.33
C ARG A 22 -0.30 4.81 8.48
N THR A 23 -0.83 6.02 8.20
CA THR A 23 -0.93 7.10 9.19
C THR A 23 -2.38 7.56 9.38
N PHE A 24 -2.98 8.16 8.35
CA PHE A 24 -4.22 8.94 8.52
C PHE A 24 -5.43 8.13 8.98
N GLN A 25 -5.54 6.85 8.63
CA GLN A 25 -6.66 6.03 9.08
C GLN A 25 -6.64 5.76 10.59
N TYR A 26 -5.47 5.82 11.23
CA TYR A 26 -5.33 5.56 12.66
C TYR A 26 -5.49 6.80 13.54
N LEU A 27 -5.39 8.02 12.98
CA LEU A 27 -5.41 9.25 13.79
C LEU A 27 -6.64 9.37 14.69
N PRO A 28 -7.88 9.12 14.20
CA PRO A 28 -9.08 9.20 15.06
C PRO A 28 -9.04 8.21 16.23
N LEU A 29 -8.39 7.06 16.05
CA LEU A 29 -8.25 6.05 17.10
C LEU A 29 -7.25 6.49 18.16
N TRP A 30 -6.13 7.10 17.78
CA TRP A 30 -5.15 7.66 18.71
C TRP A 30 -5.78 8.79 19.55
N GLU A 31 -6.50 9.71 18.93
CA GLU A 31 -7.19 10.80 19.61
C GLU A 31 -8.24 10.27 20.60
N LYS A 32 -9.03 9.25 20.18
CA LYS A 32 -10.01 8.57 21.05
C LYS A 32 -9.35 7.90 22.26
N MET A 33 -8.12 7.43 22.15
CA MET A 33 -7.35 6.84 23.25
C MET A 33 -6.69 7.90 24.13
N GLY A 34 -6.92 9.19 23.88
CA GLY A 34 -6.44 10.29 24.73
C GLY A 34 -5.05 10.82 24.36
N TYR A 35 -4.44 10.36 23.28
CA TYR A 35 -3.17 10.92 22.80
C TYR A 35 -3.38 12.29 22.13
N SER A 36 -2.38 13.17 22.27
CA SER A 36 -2.32 14.42 21.50
C SER A 36 -1.55 14.13 20.21
N VAL A 37 -2.22 14.19 19.06
CA VAL A 37 -1.64 13.82 17.77
C VAL A 37 -1.30 15.06 16.94
N THR A 38 -0.08 15.11 16.41
CA THR A 38 0.35 16.11 15.43
C THR A 38 0.78 15.39 14.16
N VAL A 39 0.36 15.90 13.01
CA VAL A 39 0.73 15.36 11.70
C VAL A 39 1.42 16.43 10.86
N ASN A 40 2.57 16.08 10.29
CA ASN A 40 3.28 16.94 9.36
C ASN A 40 3.69 16.12 8.13
N SER A 41 2.90 16.18 7.06
CA SER A 41 3.21 15.53 5.79
C SER A 41 4.40 16.22 5.12
N PHE A 42 5.33 15.44 4.53
CA PHE A 42 6.48 16.04 3.84
C PHE A 42 6.05 16.83 2.61
N PHE A 43 5.34 16.19 1.67
CA PHE A 43 4.77 16.87 0.52
C PHE A 43 3.38 17.45 0.84
N THR A 44 2.95 18.42 0.02
CA THR A 44 1.64 19.07 0.12
C THR A 44 0.64 18.42 -0.84
N GLU A 45 -0.66 18.75 -0.70
CA GLU A 45 -1.69 18.31 -1.64
C GLU A 45 -1.44 18.87 -3.06
N LYS A 46 -0.95 20.10 -3.16
CA LYS A 46 -0.57 20.72 -4.44
C LYS A 46 0.49 19.89 -5.16
N TYR A 47 1.54 19.44 -4.43
CA TYR A 47 2.57 18.54 -4.98
C TYR A 47 1.96 17.27 -5.54
N LEU A 48 1.10 16.62 -4.77
CA LEU A 48 0.52 15.34 -5.15
C LEU A 48 -0.44 15.46 -6.33
N ASN A 49 -1.27 16.52 -6.37
CA ASN A 49 -2.13 16.82 -7.52
C ASN A 49 -1.31 17.04 -8.79
N THR A 50 -0.23 17.84 -8.72
CA THR A 50 0.67 18.09 -9.86
C THR A 50 1.24 16.77 -10.42
N ILE A 51 1.66 15.83 -9.53
CA ILE A 51 2.14 14.50 -9.96
C ILE A 51 1.02 13.67 -10.61
N TYR A 52 -0.20 13.71 -10.05
CA TYR A 52 -1.33 12.96 -10.62
C TYR A 52 -1.78 13.51 -11.97
N ASP A 53 -1.59 14.80 -12.22
CA ASP A 53 -1.82 15.46 -13.51
C ASP A 53 -0.64 15.25 -14.50
N HIS A 54 0.32 14.38 -14.18
CA HIS A 54 1.53 14.11 -14.97
C HIS A 54 2.41 15.34 -15.23
N GLN A 55 2.37 16.33 -14.33
CA GLN A 55 3.20 17.52 -14.37
C GLN A 55 4.37 17.42 -13.37
N SER A 56 5.43 18.18 -13.61
CA SER A 56 6.55 18.29 -12.68
C SER A 56 6.27 19.33 -11.61
N PRO A 57 6.39 18.98 -10.32
CA PRO A 57 6.30 19.96 -9.24
C PRO A 57 7.43 20.99 -9.38
N GLY A 58 7.12 22.26 -9.23
CA GLY A 58 8.12 23.32 -9.32
C GLY A 58 9.21 23.17 -8.26
N TYR A 59 10.47 23.42 -8.63
CA TYR A 59 11.64 23.31 -7.75
C TYR A 59 11.47 24.06 -6.42
N TRP A 60 11.01 25.29 -6.45
CA TRP A 60 10.77 26.12 -5.26
C TRP A 60 9.73 25.50 -4.32
N HIS A 61 8.71 24.87 -4.87
CA HIS A 61 7.71 24.18 -4.06
C HIS A 61 8.29 22.97 -3.33
N VAL A 62 9.14 22.21 -4.00
CA VAL A 62 9.85 21.08 -3.36
C VAL A 62 10.77 21.61 -2.26
N LEU A 63 11.54 22.66 -2.53
CA LEU A 63 12.46 23.26 -1.56
C LEU A 63 11.71 23.76 -0.30
N THR A 64 10.54 24.37 -0.44
CA THR A 64 9.72 24.78 0.71
C THR A 64 9.28 23.59 1.58
N CYS A 65 9.06 22.38 0.99
CA CYS A 65 8.77 21.17 1.76
C CYS A 65 9.96 20.76 2.63
N TYR A 66 11.18 20.85 2.11
CA TYR A 66 12.41 20.59 2.87
C TYR A 66 12.59 21.58 4.02
N PHE A 67 12.43 22.89 3.77
CA PHE A 67 12.56 23.91 4.82
C PHE A 67 11.51 23.74 5.92
N ARG A 68 10.26 23.45 5.55
CA ARG A 68 9.18 23.20 6.52
C ARG A 68 9.49 21.98 7.41
N ARG A 69 10.00 20.89 6.82
CA ARG A 69 10.39 19.71 7.58
C ARG A 69 11.64 19.97 8.43
N PHE A 70 12.59 20.75 7.92
CA PHE A 70 13.81 21.13 8.68
C PHE A 70 13.45 21.98 9.90
N SER A 71 12.60 23.01 9.76
CA SER A 71 12.18 23.85 10.90
C SER A 71 11.45 23.04 11.98
N LEU A 72 10.75 21.95 11.63
CA LEU A 72 10.12 21.09 12.61
C LEU A 72 11.13 20.39 13.53
N LEU A 73 12.33 20.08 13.05
CA LEU A 73 13.36 19.39 13.85
C LEU A 73 13.75 20.18 15.12
N PHE A 74 13.62 21.50 15.13
CA PHE A 74 13.88 22.33 16.33
C PHE A 74 12.81 22.18 17.42
N SER A 75 11.71 21.51 17.14
CA SER A 75 10.59 21.33 18.08
C SER A 75 10.24 19.87 18.38
N VAL A 76 11.07 18.93 17.95
CA VAL A 76 10.79 17.49 18.11
C VAL A 76 10.81 17.03 19.56
N GLN A 77 11.59 17.69 20.42
CA GLN A 77 11.71 17.34 21.85
C GLN A 77 10.40 17.47 22.64
N LYS A 78 9.41 18.19 22.12
CA LYS A 78 8.10 18.33 22.77
C LYS A 78 7.18 17.12 22.60
N TYR A 79 7.57 16.13 21.79
CA TYR A 79 6.81 14.91 21.52
C TYR A 79 7.41 13.73 22.28
N ASP A 80 6.55 12.83 22.75
CA ASP A 80 6.96 11.62 23.47
C ASP A 80 7.42 10.51 22.51
N LEU A 81 6.82 10.46 21.31
CA LEU A 81 7.19 9.50 20.25
C LEU A 81 6.98 10.11 18.87
N ILE A 82 7.91 9.83 17.95
CA ILE A 82 7.86 10.28 16.56
C ILE A 82 7.75 9.05 15.66
N ILE A 83 6.75 9.04 14.77
CA ILE A 83 6.54 7.99 13.78
C ILE A 83 6.79 8.56 12.38
N ILE A 84 7.79 8.03 11.71
CA ILE A 84 8.26 8.49 10.39
C ILE A 84 7.83 7.48 9.34
N GLU A 85 7.15 7.94 8.30
CA GLU A 85 6.92 7.14 7.10
C GLU A 85 8.15 7.23 6.19
N LYS A 86 8.85 6.11 6.04
CA LYS A 86 10.00 5.91 5.14
C LYS A 86 11.26 6.65 5.59
N GLU A 87 11.30 7.97 5.53
CA GLU A 87 12.48 8.80 5.78
C GLU A 87 12.10 10.26 6.07
N ILE A 88 12.94 11.00 6.77
CA ILE A 88 12.68 12.42 7.07
C ILE A 88 12.86 13.28 5.81
N PHE A 89 14.00 13.13 5.12
CA PHE A 89 14.33 13.89 3.91
C PHE A 89 14.65 12.95 2.74
N PRO A 90 13.77 12.83 1.73
CA PRO A 90 14.08 12.08 0.51
C PRO A 90 15.36 12.61 -0.16
N TYR A 91 16.21 11.70 -0.65
CA TYR A 91 17.43 12.01 -1.40
C TYR A 91 18.47 12.89 -0.68
N LEU A 92 18.40 12.99 0.65
CA LEU A 92 19.49 13.53 1.49
C LEU A 92 20.03 12.43 2.40
N PRO A 93 21.29 12.50 2.86
CA PRO A 93 21.83 11.55 3.84
C PRO A 93 21.01 11.50 5.12
N ALA A 94 21.13 10.42 5.90
CA ALA A 94 20.32 10.17 7.10
C ALA A 94 20.78 11.01 8.33
N PHE A 95 21.22 12.25 8.12
CA PHE A 95 21.70 13.12 9.20
C PHE A 95 20.58 13.57 10.14
N ALA A 96 19.38 13.76 9.61
CA ALA A 96 18.23 14.17 10.42
C ALA A 96 17.75 13.03 11.33
N GLU A 97 17.73 11.80 10.82
CA GLU A 97 17.43 10.60 11.60
C GLU A 97 18.52 10.33 12.64
N TRP A 98 19.80 10.57 12.29
CA TRP A 98 20.89 10.51 13.26
C TRP A 98 20.71 11.55 14.38
N PHE A 99 20.43 12.79 14.04
CA PHE A 99 20.14 13.83 15.04
C PHE A 99 18.96 13.43 15.92
N LEU A 100 17.86 12.99 15.29
CA LEU A 100 16.66 12.59 16.01
C LEU A 100 16.92 11.44 16.97
N SER A 101 17.74 10.45 16.60
CA SER A 101 18.11 9.31 17.46
C SER A 101 18.88 9.71 18.73
N LYS A 102 19.41 10.96 18.80
CA LYS A 102 20.12 11.50 19.98
C LYS A 102 19.22 12.31 20.91
N VAL A 103 18.11 12.83 20.37
CA VAL A 103 17.27 13.80 21.12
C VAL A 103 15.86 13.27 21.42
N ASN A 104 15.42 12.20 20.73
CA ASN A 104 14.09 11.64 20.91
C ASN A 104 14.03 10.17 20.49
N GLN A 105 12.93 9.51 20.82
CA GLN A 105 12.59 8.18 20.31
C GLN A 105 11.84 8.31 18.99
N TYR A 106 12.24 7.53 17.98
CA TYR A 106 11.48 7.46 16.74
C TYR A 106 11.30 6.03 16.23
N TRP A 107 10.16 5.81 15.62
CA TRP A 107 9.85 4.61 14.85
C TRP A 107 9.82 4.97 13.37
N VAL A 108 10.11 4.00 12.52
CA VAL A 108 10.02 4.19 11.08
C VAL A 108 9.15 3.11 10.45
N ASP A 109 8.30 3.49 9.49
CA ASP A 109 7.30 2.63 8.87
C ASP A 109 7.53 2.49 7.35
N TYR A 110 7.55 1.26 6.87
CA TYR A 110 7.75 0.90 5.46
C TYR A 110 6.64 0.00 4.94
N ASP A 111 5.95 0.45 3.90
CA ASP A 111 4.95 -0.31 3.15
C ASP A 111 5.38 -0.62 1.70
N ASP A 112 6.55 -0.11 1.29
CA ASP A 112 7.20 -0.33 0.01
C ASP A 112 8.72 -0.46 0.18
N ALA A 113 9.39 -1.10 -0.78
CA ALA A 113 10.84 -1.30 -0.80
C ALA A 113 11.62 -0.02 -1.19
N VAL A 114 11.38 1.09 -0.47
CA VAL A 114 11.97 2.41 -0.80
C VAL A 114 13.49 2.44 -0.79
N PHE A 115 14.16 1.49 -0.14
CA PHE A 115 15.61 1.33 -0.19
C PHE A 115 16.12 1.07 -1.63
N HIS A 116 15.29 0.49 -2.50
CA HIS A 116 15.63 0.31 -3.92
C HIS A 116 15.63 1.60 -4.73
N ASN A 117 15.14 2.71 -4.19
CA ASN A 117 15.41 4.03 -4.77
C ASN A 117 16.86 4.49 -4.56
N TYR A 118 17.62 3.82 -3.70
CA TYR A 118 18.98 4.17 -3.33
C TYR A 118 20.01 3.14 -3.79
N ASP A 119 19.71 1.85 -3.69
CA ASP A 119 20.66 0.77 -4.01
C ASP A 119 20.53 0.23 -5.43
N GLN A 120 19.39 0.46 -6.14
CA GLN A 120 19.13 -0.04 -7.50
C GLN A 120 18.80 1.05 -8.52
N LYS A 121 19.01 2.32 -8.18
CA LYS A 121 18.64 3.41 -9.07
C LYS A 121 19.71 3.67 -10.13
N ASP A 122 19.29 3.96 -11.38
CA ASP A 122 20.16 4.35 -12.49
C ASP A 122 20.92 5.65 -12.24
N ASN A 123 20.56 6.41 -11.20
CA ASN A 123 21.28 7.61 -10.80
C ASN A 123 22.56 7.22 -10.05
N PHE A 124 23.66 7.22 -10.76
CA PHE A 124 25.00 6.90 -10.26
C PHE A 124 25.37 7.66 -8.98
N MET A 125 25.06 8.95 -8.88
CA MET A 125 25.37 9.73 -7.67
C MET A 125 24.60 9.26 -6.44
N VAL A 126 23.33 8.92 -6.59
CA VAL A 126 22.50 8.42 -5.47
C VAL A 126 22.97 7.05 -5.03
N SER A 127 23.23 6.14 -5.99
CA SER A 127 23.70 4.78 -5.69
C SER A 127 25.13 4.76 -5.14
N LEU A 128 25.99 5.71 -5.51
CA LEU A 128 27.34 5.82 -5.00
C LEU A 128 27.38 6.44 -3.59
N LEU A 129 26.64 7.55 -3.35
CA LEU A 129 26.75 8.32 -2.12
C LEU A 129 25.83 7.84 -0.99
N MET A 130 24.70 7.21 -1.33
CA MET A 130 23.65 6.88 -0.36
C MET A 130 23.05 5.47 -0.52
N PRO A 131 23.79 4.43 -0.97
CA PRO A 131 23.21 3.11 -1.23
C PRO A 131 22.60 2.47 0.02
N LYS A 132 23.13 2.79 1.19
CA LYS A 132 22.69 2.26 2.50
C LYS A 132 21.92 3.27 3.35
N LYS A 133 21.41 4.35 2.76
CA LYS A 133 20.70 5.39 3.51
C LYS A 133 19.57 4.81 4.35
N ILE A 134 18.67 4.05 3.72
CA ILE A 134 17.50 3.49 4.41
C ILE A 134 17.92 2.45 5.47
N ASP A 135 18.99 1.70 5.22
CA ASP A 135 19.55 0.79 6.22
C ASP A 135 20.02 1.56 7.48
N HIS A 136 20.68 2.71 7.29
CA HIS A 136 21.05 3.57 8.41
C HIS A 136 19.84 4.12 9.16
N VAL A 137 18.78 4.54 8.46
CA VAL A 137 17.52 4.98 9.07
C VAL A 137 16.91 3.87 9.92
N MET A 138 16.81 2.64 9.38
CA MET A 138 16.29 1.46 10.10
C MET A 138 17.13 1.12 11.33
N LYS A 139 18.46 1.13 11.20
CA LYS A 139 19.40 0.79 12.28
C LYS A 139 19.32 1.77 13.45
N MET A 140 19.12 3.06 13.18
CA MET A 140 19.07 4.11 14.21
C MET A 140 17.70 4.20 14.89
N ALA A 141 16.64 3.69 14.27
CA ALA A 141 15.29 3.72 14.83
C ALA A 141 15.17 2.85 16.09
N ASN A 142 14.33 3.28 17.04
CA ASN A 142 13.98 2.47 18.20
C ASN A 142 13.19 1.24 17.80
N ARG A 143 12.33 1.38 16.77
CA ARG A 143 11.54 0.31 16.18
C ARG A 143 11.32 0.55 14.69
N VAL A 144 11.34 -0.53 13.92
CA VAL A 144 11.02 -0.54 12.49
C VAL A 144 9.71 -1.29 12.29
N ILE A 145 8.74 -0.63 11.70
CA ILE A 145 7.46 -1.22 11.30
C ILE A 145 7.56 -1.53 9.81
N VAL A 146 7.16 -2.71 9.41
CA VAL A 146 7.23 -3.17 8.02
C VAL A 146 5.93 -3.82 7.59
N GLY A 147 5.58 -3.70 6.32
CA GLY A 147 4.32 -4.22 5.80
C GLY A 147 4.34 -5.71 5.44
N ASN A 148 5.53 -6.31 5.24
CA ASN A 148 5.66 -7.71 4.82
C ASN A 148 7.05 -8.29 5.18
N ASP A 149 7.23 -9.60 4.93
CA ASP A 149 8.47 -10.32 5.27
C ASP A 149 9.68 -9.92 4.42
N TYR A 150 9.48 -9.46 3.18
CA TYR A 150 10.57 -8.96 2.36
C TYR A 150 11.21 -7.70 2.97
N LEU A 151 10.38 -6.78 3.45
CA LEU A 151 10.80 -5.57 4.15
C LEU A 151 11.40 -5.90 5.52
N LYS A 152 10.85 -6.92 6.23
CA LYS A 152 11.40 -7.42 7.49
C LYS A 152 12.82 -7.94 7.32
N LYS A 153 13.07 -8.78 6.31
CA LYS A 153 14.42 -9.29 6.01
C LYS A 153 15.42 -8.15 5.73
N ARG A 154 14.99 -7.09 5.04
CA ARG A 154 15.84 -5.92 4.83
C ARG A 154 16.16 -5.21 6.14
N ALA A 155 15.18 -5.03 7.02
CA ALA A 155 15.38 -4.40 8.33
C ALA A 155 16.32 -5.24 9.23
N GLU A 156 16.23 -6.57 9.17
CA GLU A 156 17.15 -7.49 9.86
C GLU A 156 18.59 -7.31 9.36
N VAL A 157 18.78 -7.30 8.04
CA VAL A 157 20.11 -7.08 7.40
C VAL A 157 20.66 -5.69 7.72
N ALA A 158 19.80 -4.68 7.81
CA ALA A 158 20.18 -3.32 8.20
C ALA A 158 20.60 -3.21 9.69
N GLY A 159 20.32 -4.22 10.50
CA GLY A 159 20.63 -4.23 11.94
C GLY A 159 19.63 -3.43 12.76
N ALA A 160 18.35 -3.42 12.38
CA ALA A 160 17.29 -2.81 13.17
C ALA A 160 17.11 -3.49 14.53
N LYS A 161 16.89 -2.69 15.59
CA LYS A 161 16.84 -3.18 16.98
C LYS A 161 15.57 -3.97 17.31
N LYS A 162 14.42 -3.46 16.87
CA LYS A 162 13.09 -4.06 17.06
C LYS A 162 12.36 -3.96 15.74
N ILE A 163 11.79 -5.06 15.27
CA ILE A 163 11.09 -5.13 13.98
C ILE A 163 9.71 -5.70 14.21
N GLU A 164 8.68 -5.02 13.68
CA GLU A 164 7.29 -5.45 13.77
C GLU A 164 6.66 -5.53 12.39
N VAL A 165 6.01 -6.63 12.10
CA VAL A 165 5.25 -6.78 10.86
C VAL A 165 3.82 -6.30 11.08
N PHE A 166 3.47 -5.20 10.42
CA PHE A 166 2.12 -4.63 10.38
C PHE A 166 1.67 -4.55 8.93
N PRO A 167 0.82 -5.46 8.46
CA PRO A 167 0.30 -5.40 7.10
C PRO A 167 -0.52 -4.13 6.88
N THR A 168 -0.70 -3.75 5.63
CA THR A 168 -1.68 -2.73 5.27
C THR A 168 -3.08 -3.33 5.40
N VAL A 169 -4.00 -2.62 6.05
CA VAL A 169 -5.30 -3.14 6.49
C VAL A 169 -6.45 -2.23 6.06
N ILE A 170 -7.65 -2.78 6.10
CA ILE A 170 -8.89 -2.06 5.79
C ILE A 170 -9.70 -1.75 7.06
N ASP A 171 -10.57 -0.74 6.97
CA ASP A 171 -11.68 -0.56 7.91
C ASP A 171 -12.88 -1.40 7.43
N PRO A 172 -13.21 -2.53 8.10
CA PRO A 172 -14.27 -3.42 7.64
C PRO A 172 -15.63 -2.74 7.51
N LYS A 173 -15.88 -1.66 8.26
CA LYS A 173 -17.15 -0.92 8.24
C LYS A 173 -17.40 -0.22 6.91
N LYS A 174 -16.34 0.06 6.14
CA LYS A 174 -16.43 0.69 4.82
C LYS A 174 -16.71 -0.32 3.70
N TYR A 175 -16.35 -1.60 3.88
CA TYR A 175 -16.38 -2.61 2.80
C TYR A 175 -17.64 -3.47 2.89
N LYS A 176 -18.57 -3.21 1.96
CA LYS A 176 -19.77 -4.01 1.76
C LYS A 176 -19.47 -5.26 0.92
N VAL A 177 -20.26 -6.31 1.10
CA VAL A 177 -20.17 -7.53 0.27
C VAL A 177 -20.93 -7.31 -1.03
N LYS A 178 -20.42 -7.84 -2.13
CA LYS A 178 -21.14 -7.92 -3.38
C LYS A 178 -22.22 -9.00 -3.28
N GLU A 179 -23.48 -8.61 -3.42
CA GLU A 179 -24.63 -9.50 -3.28
C GLU A 179 -24.94 -10.29 -4.57
N ASP A 180 -24.79 -9.63 -5.74
CA ASP A 180 -25.14 -10.22 -7.04
C ASP A 180 -23.96 -10.91 -7.71
N GLN A 181 -24.07 -12.23 -7.88
CA GLN A 181 -23.14 -13.10 -8.60
C GLN A 181 -23.87 -13.83 -9.76
N SER A 182 -24.78 -13.15 -10.44
CA SER A 182 -25.59 -13.73 -11.52
C SER A 182 -24.76 -14.46 -12.59
N PRO A 183 -25.12 -15.67 -12.97
CA PRO A 183 -24.39 -16.45 -13.98
C PRO A 183 -24.59 -15.94 -15.42
N PHE A 184 -25.63 -15.13 -15.69
CA PHE A 184 -26.06 -14.75 -17.04
C PHE A 184 -25.62 -13.36 -17.51
N LYS A 185 -24.61 -12.75 -16.85
CA LYS A 185 -24.14 -11.42 -17.23
C LYS A 185 -22.74 -11.43 -17.80
N THR A 186 -22.40 -10.38 -18.52
CA THR A 186 -21.01 -10.08 -18.89
C THR A 186 -20.16 -9.91 -17.64
N ILE A 187 -19.14 -10.75 -17.48
CA ILE A 187 -18.24 -10.73 -16.32
C ILE A 187 -17.31 -9.51 -16.36
N THR A 188 -17.23 -8.80 -15.25
CA THR A 188 -16.36 -7.64 -15.09
C THR A 188 -15.07 -8.04 -14.40
N ILE A 189 -13.97 -8.09 -15.14
CA ILE A 189 -12.62 -8.20 -14.57
C ILE A 189 -12.17 -6.80 -14.21
N GLY A 190 -11.69 -6.58 -13.00
CA GLY A 190 -11.37 -5.24 -12.53
C GLY A 190 -9.98 -5.08 -11.94
N TRP A 191 -9.45 -3.86 -12.07
CA TRP A 191 -8.22 -3.43 -11.45
C TRP A 191 -8.36 -2.02 -10.85
N ILE A 192 -7.85 -1.82 -9.63
CA ILE A 192 -7.74 -0.54 -8.96
C ILE A 192 -6.29 -0.22 -8.66
N GLY A 193 -5.85 1.02 -8.87
CA GLY A 193 -4.48 1.41 -8.53
C GLY A 193 -4.13 2.83 -8.89
N SER A 194 -2.91 3.26 -8.56
CA SER A 194 -2.39 4.56 -8.94
C SER A 194 -1.96 4.60 -10.41
N PRO A 195 -1.94 5.78 -11.06
CA PRO A 195 -1.48 5.91 -12.44
C PRO A 195 -0.08 5.34 -12.68
N SER A 196 0.82 5.43 -11.70
CA SER A 196 2.20 4.90 -11.80
C SER A 196 2.27 3.37 -11.85
N THR A 197 1.20 2.67 -11.46
CA THR A 197 1.13 1.19 -11.44
C THR A 197 0.35 0.60 -12.62
N LEU A 198 -0.19 1.43 -13.52
CA LEU A 198 -0.88 0.99 -14.75
C LEU A 198 0.00 0.11 -15.64
N LYS A 199 1.31 0.36 -15.67
CA LYS A 199 2.31 -0.44 -16.42
C LYS A 199 2.28 -1.93 -16.09
N TYR A 200 1.77 -2.32 -14.92
CA TYR A 200 1.64 -3.74 -14.55
C TYR A 200 0.53 -4.45 -15.29
N LEU A 201 -0.37 -3.72 -15.94
CA LEU A 201 -1.41 -4.30 -16.80
C LEU A 201 -0.89 -4.67 -18.20
N ASP A 202 0.19 -4.05 -18.69
CA ASP A 202 0.69 -4.28 -20.04
C ASP A 202 0.93 -5.79 -20.34
N PRO A 203 1.56 -6.58 -19.45
CA PRO A 203 1.75 -8.02 -19.68
C PRO A 203 0.43 -8.83 -19.66
N ILE A 204 -0.63 -8.30 -19.07
CA ILE A 204 -1.93 -8.97 -18.95
C ILE A 204 -2.82 -8.69 -20.16
N VAL A 205 -2.57 -7.63 -20.94
CA VAL A 205 -3.40 -7.27 -22.10
C VAL A 205 -3.59 -8.43 -23.10
N PRO A 206 -2.54 -9.15 -23.54
CA PRO A 206 -2.70 -10.26 -24.46
C PRO A 206 -3.53 -11.43 -23.89
N ILE A 207 -3.51 -11.59 -22.56
CA ILE A 207 -4.31 -12.58 -21.85
C ILE A 207 -5.78 -12.15 -21.83
N LEU A 208 -6.04 -10.89 -21.48
CA LEU A 208 -7.40 -10.33 -21.49
C LEU A 208 -8.00 -10.34 -22.90
N ASP A 209 -7.20 -10.10 -23.95
CA ASP A 209 -7.65 -10.22 -25.34
C ASP A 209 -8.08 -11.64 -25.68
N TRP A 210 -7.26 -12.64 -25.31
CA TRP A 210 -7.60 -14.04 -25.50
C TRP A 210 -8.89 -14.41 -24.74
N ILE A 211 -9.03 -13.99 -23.47
CA ILE A 211 -10.24 -14.22 -22.66
C ILE A 211 -11.47 -13.56 -23.31
N HIS A 212 -11.32 -12.33 -23.82
CA HIS A 212 -12.42 -11.62 -24.49
C HIS A 212 -12.89 -12.30 -25.78
N GLU A 213 -11.98 -12.94 -26.51
CA GLU A 213 -12.32 -13.71 -27.71
C GLU A 213 -13.13 -14.99 -27.41
N HIS A 214 -13.03 -15.53 -26.18
CA HIS A 214 -13.65 -16.78 -25.76
C HIS A 214 -14.82 -16.60 -24.79
N TYR A 215 -14.89 -15.48 -24.08
CA TYR A 215 -15.89 -15.24 -23.03
C TYR A 215 -16.43 -13.80 -23.10
N PRO A 216 -17.72 -13.59 -22.76
CA PRO A 216 -18.31 -12.24 -22.70
C PRO A 216 -17.81 -11.49 -21.45
N ILE A 217 -16.70 -10.77 -21.60
CA ILE A 217 -16.11 -9.97 -20.51
C ILE A 217 -16.06 -8.48 -20.85
N LYS A 218 -15.98 -7.65 -19.79
CA LYS A 218 -15.53 -6.26 -19.84
C LYS A 218 -14.43 -6.02 -18.80
N PHE A 219 -13.61 -5.03 -19.05
CA PHE A 219 -12.54 -4.64 -18.12
C PHE A 219 -12.89 -3.32 -17.42
N LEU A 220 -12.84 -3.30 -16.09
CA LEU A 220 -13.05 -2.12 -15.27
C LEU A 220 -11.72 -1.62 -14.70
N LEU A 221 -11.40 -0.37 -15.03
CA LEU A 221 -10.19 0.31 -14.57
C LEU A 221 -10.56 1.42 -13.59
N VAL A 222 -10.15 1.30 -12.33
CA VAL A 222 -10.36 2.34 -11.33
C VAL A 222 -9.07 3.13 -11.15
N ASN A 223 -9.16 4.46 -11.31
CA ASN A 223 -8.07 5.41 -11.26
C ASN A 223 -7.07 5.34 -12.42
N GLY A 224 -7.59 5.30 -13.63
CA GLY A 224 -6.71 5.40 -14.79
C GLY A 224 -7.46 5.84 -16.05
N LYS A 225 -6.84 6.72 -16.81
CA LYS A 225 -7.11 6.83 -18.25
C LYS A 225 -6.11 5.92 -18.93
N SER A 226 -6.53 4.71 -19.24
CA SER A 226 -5.64 3.73 -19.85
C SER A 226 -5.43 4.04 -21.32
N LYS A 227 -4.15 4.02 -21.73
CA LYS A 227 -3.74 3.83 -23.13
C LYS A 227 -3.63 2.32 -23.47
N MET A 228 -4.17 1.46 -22.60
CA MET A 228 -4.14 0.01 -22.76
C MET A 228 -4.85 -0.39 -24.06
N LYS A 229 -4.17 -1.15 -24.92
CA LYS A 229 -4.69 -1.60 -26.23
C LYS A 229 -5.47 -2.91 -26.08
N PHE A 230 -6.44 -2.95 -25.17
CA PHE A 230 -7.35 -4.09 -25.00
C PHE A 230 -8.42 -4.06 -26.09
N LYS A 231 -8.68 -5.21 -26.74
CA LYS A 231 -9.66 -5.35 -27.84
C LYS A 231 -11.12 -5.24 -27.38
N GLY A 232 -11.38 -5.57 -26.11
CA GLY A 232 -12.73 -5.53 -25.53
C GLY A 232 -13.10 -4.17 -24.96
N ARG A 233 -14.24 -4.12 -24.27
CA ARG A 233 -14.74 -2.90 -23.63
C ARG A 233 -13.98 -2.58 -22.36
N ILE A 234 -13.40 -1.38 -22.30
CA ILE A 234 -12.83 -0.80 -21.06
C ILE A 234 -13.81 0.24 -20.51
N GLU A 235 -14.16 0.09 -19.24
CA GLU A 235 -14.83 1.11 -18.45
C GLU A 235 -13.81 1.72 -17.49
N SER A 236 -13.69 3.07 -17.46
CA SER A 236 -12.77 3.76 -16.56
C SER A 236 -13.55 4.60 -15.56
N ILE A 237 -13.27 4.41 -14.27
CA ILE A 237 -13.88 5.16 -13.17
C ILE A 237 -12.78 5.97 -12.46
N PRO A 238 -12.95 7.30 -12.25
CA PRO A 238 -12.06 8.07 -11.41
C PRO A 238 -12.05 7.51 -9.99
N TRP A 239 -10.88 7.47 -9.37
CA TRP A 239 -10.77 7.07 -7.98
C TRP A 239 -11.12 8.23 -7.04
N THR A 240 -11.94 7.93 -6.03
CA THR A 240 -12.17 8.79 -4.87
C THR A 240 -12.13 7.93 -3.61
N GLU A 241 -11.74 8.51 -2.47
CA GLU A 241 -11.68 7.76 -1.20
C GLU A 241 -13.06 7.19 -0.81
N ASP A 242 -14.12 7.95 -1.05
CA ASP A 242 -15.49 7.53 -0.70
C ASP A 242 -16.12 6.58 -1.73
N GLY A 243 -15.71 6.68 -3.00
CA GLY A 243 -16.26 5.87 -4.10
C GLY A 243 -15.46 4.59 -4.41
N GLU A 244 -14.34 4.33 -3.73
CA GLU A 244 -13.49 3.18 -4.07
C GLU A 244 -14.20 1.83 -3.86
N VAL A 245 -14.98 1.70 -2.79
CA VAL A 245 -15.74 0.46 -2.50
C VAL A 245 -16.82 0.25 -3.53
N ASP A 246 -17.61 1.28 -3.87
CA ASP A 246 -18.67 1.18 -4.89
C ASP A 246 -18.11 0.86 -6.28
N ALA A 247 -16.90 1.35 -6.58
CA ALA A 247 -16.21 0.98 -7.81
C ALA A 247 -15.75 -0.50 -7.81
N ILE A 248 -15.24 -1.01 -6.69
CA ILE A 248 -14.85 -2.42 -6.52
C ILE A 248 -16.08 -3.33 -6.63
N LEU A 249 -17.22 -2.96 -6.05
CA LEU A 249 -18.45 -3.74 -6.10
C LEU A 249 -19.03 -3.93 -7.53
N LYS A 250 -18.57 -3.13 -8.50
CA LYS A 250 -18.91 -3.32 -9.93
C LYS A 250 -18.07 -4.42 -10.61
N MET A 251 -17.01 -4.90 -9.96
CA MET A 251 -16.17 -5.99 -10.45
C MET A 251 -16.76 -7.34 -10.04
N ASP A 252 -16.46 -8.38 -10.80
CA ASP A 252 -16.76 -9.78 -10.48
C ASP A 252 -15.48 -10.56 -10.10
N ILE A 253 -14.34 -10.15 -10.66
CA ILE A 253 -13.03 -10.73 -10.41
C ILE A 253 -12.02 -9.58 -10.27
N GLY A 254 -11.26 -9.55 -9.16
CA GLY A 254 -10.17 -8.60 -8.97
C GLY A 254 -8.84 -9.18 -9.45
N ILE A 255 -8.02 -8.37 -10.15
CA ILE A 255 -6.69 -8.83 -10.58
C ILE A 255 -5.55 -7.99 -10.00
N MET A 256 -4.42 -8.67 -9.71
CA MET A 256 -3.19 -8.01 -9.27
C MET A 256 -1.95 -8.62 -9.95
N PRO A 257 -1.71 -8.29 -11.23
CA PRO A 257 -0.49 -8.68 -11.91
C PRO A 257 0.70 -7.88 -11.38
N LEU A 258 1.81 -8.56 -11.13
CA LEU A 258 3.09 -7.96 -10.75
C LEU A 258 4.25 -8.70 -11.43
N PRO A 259 5.27 -8.01 -11.94
CA PRO A 259 6.52 -8.63 -12.34
C PRO A 259 7.33 -9.04 -11.10
N ASP A 260 8.17 -10.07 -11.21
CA ASP A 260 9.04 -10.48 -10.12
C ASP A 260 10.33 -9.65 -10.11
N ASN A 261 10.24 -8.44 -9.57
CA ASN A 261 11.38 -7.56 -9.34
C ASN A 261 11.52 -7.21 -7.85
N PRO A 262 12.69 -6.81 -7.40
CA PRO A 262 12.94 -6.47 -6.01
C PRO A 262 11.97 -5.41 -5.43
N TRP A 263 11.61 -4.40 -6.22
CA TRP A 263 10.65 -3.38 -5.78
C TRP A 263 9.26 -3.98 -5.52
N GLU A 264 8.75 -4.82 -6.44
CA GLU A 264 7.41 -5.40 -6.35
C GLU A 264 7.28 -6.43 -5.23
N ARG A 265 8.37 -7.10 -4.85
CA ARG A 265 8.43 -7.99 -3.68
C ARG A 265 8.15 -7.25 -2.37
N GLY A 266 8.42 -5.94 -2.31
CA GLY A 266 8.13 -5.09 -1.16
C GLY A 266 6.68 -4.61 -1.05
N LYS A 267 5.79 -4.92 -2.01
CA LYS A 267 4.38 -4.48 -1.98
C LYS A 267 3.54 -5.26 -0.97
N CYS A 268 2.59 -4.55 -0.34
CA CYS A 268 1.76 -5.06 0.75
C CYS A 268 0.38 -5.58 0.30
N ALA A 269 0.22 -6.02 -0.95
CA ALA A 269 -0.97 -6.69 -1.48
C ALA A 269 -2.32 -5.99 -1.24
N TYR A 270 -2.34 -4.68 -0.99
CA TYR A 270 -3.53 -3.96 -0.53
C TYR A 270 -4.75 -4.09 -1.46
N LYS A 271 -4.53 -4.11 -2.78
CA LYS A 271 -5.62 -4.33 -3.76
C LYS A 271 -6.36 -5.64 -3.53
N LEU A 272 -5.62 -6.72 -3.26
CA LEU A 272 -6.21 -8.04 -2.99
C LEU A 272 -7.05 -8.00 -1.72
N ILE A 273 -6.55 -7.35 -0.67
CA ILE A 273 -7.26 -7.15 0.59
C ILE A 273 -8.56 -6.37 0.35
N GLN A 274 -8.55 -5.34 -0.50
CA GLN A 274 -9.75 -4.56 -0.86
C GLN A 274 -10.78 -5.42 -1.63
N TYR A 275 -10.34 -6.18 -2.64
CA TYR A 275 -11.24 -7.05 -3.42
C TYR A 275 -11.87 -8.11 -2.52
N MET A 276 -11.06 -8.82 -1.75
CA MET A 276 -11.52 -9.83 -0.81
C MET A 276 -12.43 -9.26 0.27
N ALA A 277 -12.17 -8.03 0.76
CA ALA A 277 -13.05 -7.33 1.69
C ALA A 277 -14.45 -7.10 1.10
N CYS A 278 -14.57 -6.95 -0.21
CA CYS A 278 -15.85 -6.88 -0.93
C CYS A 278 -16.43 -8.25 -1.32
N GLY A 279 -15.80 -9.36 -0.91
CA GLY A 279 -16.23 -10.71 -1.25
C GLY A 279 -15.97 -11.08 -2.71
N LEU A 280 -14.97 -10.50 -3.35
CA LEU A 280 -14.58 -10.84 -4.71
C LEU A 280 -13.47 -11.90 -4.72
N PRO A 281 -13.54 -12.88 -5.64
CA PRO A 281 -12.41 -13.75 -5.93
C PRO A 281 -11.30 -12.96 -6.62
N VAL A 282 -10.07 -13.41 -6.48
CA VAL A 282 -8.90 -12.72 -7.04
C VAL A 282 -8.01 -13.63 -7.87
N VAL A 283 -7.34 -13.04 -8.87
CA VAL A 283 -6.20 -13.67 -9.56
C VAL A 283 -4.99 -12.75 -9.43
N ALA A 284 -3.87 -13.28 -8.96
CA ALA A 284 -2.67 -12.47 -8.68
C ALA A 284 -1.38 -13.18 -9.10
N SER A 285 -0.34 -12.41 -9.44
CA SER A 285 1.01 -12.95 -9.57
C SER A 285 1.53 -13.43 -8.21
N PRO A 286 2.26 -14.57 -8.12
CA PRO A 286 2.79 -15.13 -6.87
C PRO A 286 4.02 -14.35 -6.35
N ILE A 287 3.91 -13.03 -6.21
CA ILE A 287 5.01 -12.11 -5.87
C ILE A 287 4.79 -11.47 -4.50
N GLY A 288 5.83 -11.47 -3.68
CA GLY A 288 5.82 -10.84 -2.37
C GLY A 288 4.64 -11.30 -1.52
N MET A 289 3.97 -10.37 -0.88
CA MET A 289 2.82 -10.60 0.02
C MET A 289 1.57 -11.17 -0.69
N ASN A 290 1.50 -11.15 -2.03
CA ASN A 290 0.38 -11.78 -2.74
C ASN A 290 0.26 -13.27 -2.36
N LYS A 291 1.39 -13.97 -2.11
CA LYS A 291 1.41 -15.37 -1.69
C LYS A 291 0.89 -15.61 -0.27
N ASP A 292 0.92 -14.59 0.57
CA ASP A 292 0.45 -14.67 1.95
C ASP A 292 -1.06 -14.36 2.03
N VAL A 293 -1.53 -13.47 1.16
CA VAL A 293 -2.94 -13.06 1.09
C VAL A 293 -3.77 -14.08 0.31
N VAL A 294 -3.26 -14.57 -0.83
CA VAL A 294 -3.96 -15.53 -1.69
C VAL A 294 -3.52 -16.96 -1.36
N ILE A 295 -4.45 -17.76 -0.87
CA ILE A 295 -4.32 -19.22 -0.74
C ILE A 295 -4.87 -19.81 -2.04
N HIS A 296 -3.95 -20.30 -2.90
CA HIS A 296 -4.29 -20.80 -4.23
C HIS A 296 -5.32 -21.93 -4.18
N GLY A 297 -6.41 -21.79 -4.92
CA GLY A 297 -7.52 -22.76 -4.96
C GLY A 297 -8.50 -22.67 -3.78
N GLU A 298 -8.33 -21.70 -2.86
CA GLU A 298 -9.23 -21.53 -1.72
C GLU A 298 -9.95 -20.18 -1.72
N ASN A 299 -9.20 -19.06 -1.86
CA ASN A 299 -9.75 -17.71 -1.85
C ASN A 299 -9.38 -16.89 -3.09
N GLY A 300 -8.71 -17.54 -4.06
CA GLY A 300 -8.24 -16.96 -5.29
C GLY A 300 -7.24 -17.85 -5.99
N PHE A 301 -6.72 -17.36 -7.11
CA PHE A 301 -5.68 -18.06 -7.85
C PHE A 301 -4.37 -17.25 -7.86
N LEU A 302 -3.24 -17.95 -7.71
CA LEU A 302 -1.92 -17.44 -8.03
C LEU A 302 -1.52 -17.94 -9.41
N ALA A 303 -1.21 -17.03 -10.32
CA ALA A 303 -0.87 -17.32 -11.71
C ALA A 303 0.39 -16.57 -12.14
N ASN A 304 1.35 -17.28 -12.74
CA ASN A 304 2.63 -16.77 -13.19
C ASN A 304 2.75 -16.80 -14.72
N SER A 305 2.37 -17.91 -15.36
CA SER A 305 2.40 -18.05 -16.82
C SER A 305 1.10 -17.55 -17.47
N LYS A 306 1.15 -17.33 -18.79
CA LYS A 306 -0.02 -16.98 -19.59
C LYS A 306 -1.13 -18.03 -19.46
N GLU A 307 -0.77 -19.30 -19.51
CA GLU A 307 -1.65 -20.44 -19.44
C GLU A 307 -2.35 -20.52 -18.07
N GLU A 308 -1.59 -20.29 -16.99
CA GLU A 308 -2.15 -20.25 -15.63
C GLU A 308 -3.15 -19.09 -15.47
N TRP A 309 -2.84 -17.90 -16.01
CA TRP A 309 -3.75 -16.75 -15.98
C TRP A 309 -5.04 -17.05 -16.78
N ILE A 310 -4.92 -17.68 -17.96
CA ILE A 310 -6.07 -18.06 -18.80
C ILE A 310 -6.93 -19.10 -18.07
N SER A 311 -6.32 -20.14 -17.48
CA SER A 311 -7.06 -21.16 -16.72
C SER A 311 -7.79 -20.54 -15.52
N ALA A 312 -7.07 -19.78 -14.69
CA ALA A 312 -7.61 -19.16 -13.49
C ALA A 312 -8.79 -18.20 -13.79
N LEU A 313 -8.64 -17.35 -14.81
CA LEU A 313 -9.70 -16.44 -15.22
C LEU A 313 -10.87 -17.21 -15.84
N GLY A 314 -10.60 -18.23 -16.69
CA GLY A 314 -11.62 -19.06 -17.33
C GLY A 314 -12.49 -19.79 -16.30
N GLU A 315 -11.88 -20.40 -15.29
CA GLU A 315 -12.59 -21.07 -14.20
C GLU A 315 -13.51 -20.09 -13.43
N LEU A 316 -12.97 -18.94 -13.04
CA LEU A 316 -13.77 -17.92 -12.34
C LEU A 316 -14.86 -17.29 -13.20
N ILE A 317 -14.69 -17.22 -14.53
CA ILE A 317 -15.72 -16.69 -15.46
C ILE A 317 -16.86 -17.68 -15.60
N THR A 318 -16.56 -18.96 -15.73
CA THR A 318 -17.55 -20.00 -16.04
C THR A 318 -18.28 -20.56 -14.82
N ASP A 319 -17.68 -20.44 -13.63
CA ASP A 319 -18.24 -20.98 -12.38
C ASP A 319 -18.63 -19.88 -11.37
N PRO A 320 -19.93 -19.49 -11.32
CA PRO A 320 -20.45 -18.53 -10.34
C PRO A 320 -20.35 -19.02 -8.88
N GLN A 321 -20.46 -20.34 -8.67
CA GLN A 321 -20.39 -20.91 -7.34
C GLN A 321 -18.96 -20.82 -6.79
N LEU A 322 -17.96 -21.09 -7.61
CA LEU A 322 -16.54 -20.93 -7.27
C LEU A 322 -16.23 -19.47 -6.93
N ARG A 323 -16.75 -18.50 -7.73
CA ARG A 323 -16.59 -17.07 -7.39
C ARG A 323 -17.13 -16.72 -6.01
N LYS A 324 -18.31 -17.23 -5.67
CA LYS A 324 -18.96 -17.02 -4.36
C LYS A 324 -18.15 -17.65 -3.24
N GLU A 325 -17.70 -18.87 -3.42
CA GLU A 325 -16.92 -19.60 -2.43
C GLU A 325 -15.58 -18.89 -2.14
N PHE A 326 -14.80 -18.55 -3.18
CA PHE A 326 -13.54 -17.84 -3.03
C PHE A 326 -13.74 -16.45 -2.42
N GLY A 327 -14.80 -15.74 -2.84
CA GLY A 327 -15.15 -14.44 -2.26
C GLY A 327 -15.46 -14.51 -0.77
N CYS A 328 -16.22 -15.52 -0.32
CA CYS A 328 -16.52 -15.75 1.09
C CYS A 328 -15.25 -16.05 1.90
N LYS A 329 -14.42 -17.00 1.44
CA LYS A 329 -13.17 -17.37 2.11
C LYS A 329 -12.15 -16.21 2.13
N GLY A 330 -12.07 -15.45 1.02
CA GLY A 330 -11.23 -14.26 0.94
C GLY A 330 -11.64 -13.20 1.95
N ARG A 331 -12.94 -12.92 2.05
CA ARG A 331 -13.46 -11.98 3.05
C ARG A 331 -13.23 -12.46 4.48
N GLU A 332 -13.46 -13.71 4.77
CA GLU A 332 -13.19 -14.29 6.08
C GLU A 332 -11.72 -14.08 6.49
N LYS A 333 -10.78 -14.40 5.62
CA LYS A 333 -9.35 -14.16 5.85
C LYS A 333 -9.06 -12.69 6.12
N VAL A 334 -9.63 -11.77 5.33
CA VAL A 334 -9.42 -10.32 5.52
C VAL A 334 -9.96 -9.85 6.86
N LEU A 335 -11.14 -10.30 7.27
CA LEU A 335 -11.74 -9.93 8.55
C LEU A 335 -10.95 -10.46 9.75
N ASN A 336 -10.30 -11.60 9.61
CA ASN A 336 -9.48 -12.22 10.66
C ASN A 336 -8.08 -11.58 10.78
N GLU A 337 -7.44 -11.21 9.65
CA GLU A 337 -6.02 -10.90 9.63
C GLU A 337 -5.70 -9.45 9.23
N PHE A 338 -6.60 -8.75 8.50
CA PHE A 338 -6.28 -7.47 7.84
C PHE A 338 -7.22 -6.34 8.22
N THR A 339 -7.66 -6.28 9.48
CA THR A 339 -8.55 -5.23 9.98
C THR A 339 -7.79 -4.11 10.70
N MET A 340 -8.27 -2.88 10.52
CA MET A 340 -7.72 -1.70 11.17
C MET A 340 -7.79 -1.80 12.70
N GLU A 341 -8.91 -2.30 13.25
CA GLU A 341 -9.11 -2.42 14.70
C GLU A 341 -8.12 -3.41 15.32
N GLY A 342 -7.94 -4.60 14.71
CA GLY A 342 -6.98 -5.61 15.18
C GLY A 342 -5.53 -5.10 15.13
N ASN A 343 -5.16 -4.44 14.03
CA ASN A 343 -3.84 -3.85 13.86
C ASN A 343 -3.60 -2.71 14.86
N PHE A 344 -4.60 -1.83 15.06
CA PHE A 344 -4.49 -0.71 15.98
C PHE A 344 -4.30 -1.16 17.43
N TYR A 345 -4.99 -2.22 17.87
CA TYR A 345 -4.81 -2.76 19.20
C TYR A 345 -3.36 -3.20 19.48
N ARG A 346 -2.75 -3.91 18.52
CA ARG A 346 -1.33 -4.28 18.58
C ARG A 346 -0.41 -3.06 18.58
N TYR A 347 -0.70 -2.10 17.71
CA TYR A 347 0.07 -0.85 17.59
C TYR A 347 0.04 -0.05 18.89
N LYS A 348 -1.14 0.13 19.47
CA LYS A 348 -1.35 0.81 20.75
C LYS A 348 -0.52 0.15 21.86
N LYS A 349 -0.59 -1.18 22.00
CA LYS A 349 0.18 -1.92 23.00
C LYS A 349 1.69 -1.69 22.87
N LEU A 350 2.21 -1.62 21.65
CA LEU A 350 3.62 -1.32 21.43
C LEU A 350 3.98 0.12 21.80
N VAL A 351 3.11 1.08 21.53
CA VAL A 351 3.31 2.50 21.91
C VAL A 351 3.29 2.63 23.44
N GLU A 352 2.34 2.01 24.13
CA GLU A 352 2.27 1.98 25.59
C GLU A 352 3.55 1.40 26.20
N LEU A 353 4.02 0.27 25.71
CA LEU A 353 5.29 -0.33 26.15
C LEU A 353 6.50 0.56 25.90
N GLU A 354 6.53 1.31 24.81
CA GLU A 354 7.65 2.22 24.48
C GLU A 354 7.64 3.48 25.36
N LEU A 355 6.45 3.96 25.74
CA LEU A 355 6.27 5.17 26.55
C LEU A 355 6.25 4.90 28.07
N GLY A 356 6.30 3.61 28.47
CA GLY A 356 6.32 3.22 29.88
C GLY A 356 4.97 3.40 30.58
N ASP A 357 3.87 3.25 29.86
CA ASP A 357 2.50 3.34 30.34
C ASP A 357 1.93 1.96 30.70
#